data_8bb7c022c610fe044ca3bc12b1c3f6d5
#
_entry.id   8bb7c022c610fe044ca3bc12b1c3f6d5
#
_cell.length_a   1.000
_cell.length_b   1.000
_cell.length_c   1.000
_cell.angle_alpha   90.00
_cell.angle_beta   90.00
_cell.angle_gamma   90.00
#
_symmetry.space_group_name_H-M   'P 1'
#
loop_
_entity.id
_entity.type
_entity.pdbx_description
1 polymer ?
#
loop_
_entity_poly.entity_id
_entity_poly.type
_entity_poly.pdbx_seq_one_letter_code
_entity_poly.pdbx_strand_id
1 'polypeptide(L)'
;LNSVNNLSLRNLGLTGKNPSVACLIVDYSQSTEGKVLSYGLTSINGSPHAEVNAINKIKKNQITNKTFMYVSLEPCYKLEQCCAKRIASSGINNVIISSLDPNPIINNKGIDFLKKNKIKVFLAKKKFDQFKNINKYFFNFHKKSRPYITLKLAISKNNFSKDFSNKNITSVDTQYFMHKFRLLHDA
;
A
#
# COMPACT_ATOMS: atom_id res chain seq x y z
N LEU A 1 -4.72 -10.52 5.67
CA LEU A 1 -4.60 -9.07 5.48
C LEU A 1 -3.34 -8.48 6.12
N ASN A 2 -2.93 -8.96 7.31
CA ASN A 2 -1.68 -8.51 7.92
C ASN A 2 -0.47 -8.71 6.98
N SER A 3 -0.39 -9.85 6.31
CA SER A 3 0.68 -10.14 5.34
C SER A 3 0.69 -9.15 4.17
N VAL A 4 -0.48 -8.79 3.65
CA VAL A 4 -0.60 -7.80 2.58
C VAL A 4 -0.19 -6.41 3.05
N ASN A 5 -0.61 -6.00 4.25
CA ASN A 5 -0.21 -4.72 4.82
C ASN A 5 1.31 -4.66 5.10
N ASN A 6 1.89 -5.74 5.63
CA ASN A 6 3.34 -5.82 5.85
C ASN A 6 4.14 -5.79 4.53
N LEU A 7 3.63 -6.43 3.47
CA LEU A 7 4.26 -6.36 2.15
C LEU A 7 4.33 -4.93 1.61
N SER A 8 3.33 -4.09 1.90
CA SER A 8 3.33 -2.70 1.44
C SER A 8 4.46 -1.86 2.02
N LEU A 9 5.08 -2.28 3.13
CA LEU A 9 6.26 -1.61 3.70
C LEU A 9 7.49 -1.65 2.77
N ARG A 10 7.58 -2.63 1.87
CA ARG A 10 8.79 -2.84 1.05
C ARG A 10 9.10 -1.67 0.12
N ASN A 11 8.08 -1.04 -0.46
CA ASN A 11 8.26 0.08 -1.39
C ASN A 11 7.84 1.42 -0.78
N LEU A 12 7.68 1.47 0.55
CA LEU A 12 7.35 2.72 1.24
C LEU A 12 8.45 3.76 1.03
N GLY A 13 8.05 4.98 0.62
CA GLY A 13 8.97 6.07 0.28
C GLY A 13 9.52 6.01 -1.15
N LEU A 14 9.24 4.94 -1.93
CA LEU A 14 9.73 4.77 -3.30
C LEU A 14 8.65 4.95 -4.38
N THR A 15 7.40 5.12 -3.95
CA THR A 15 6.23 5.14 -4.86
C THR A 15 5.81 6.54 -5.31
N GLY A 16 6.65 7.56 -5.08
CA GLY A 16 6.34 8.95 -5.37
C GLY A 16 5.06 9.40 -4.64
N LYS A 17 4.19 10.09 -5.35
CA LYS A 17 2.91 10.59 -4.79
C LYS A 17 1.87 9.50 -4.49
N ASN A 18 2.08 8.29 -5.00
CA ASN A 18 1.16 7.17 -4.81
C ASN A 18 1.43 6.47 -3.47
N PRO A 19 0.39 5.88 -2.83
CA PRO A 19 0.60 5.09 -1.62
C PRO A 19 1.34 3.80 -1.96
N SER A 20 2.11 3.27 -1.00
CA SER A 20 2.71 1.95 -1.13
C SER A 20 1.65 0.89 -0.87
N VAL A 21 1.16 0.28 -1.94
CA VAL A 21 0.11 -0.75 -1.93
C VAL A 21 0.72 -2.11 -2.20
N ALA A 22 0.15 -3.14 -1.61
CA ALA A 22 0.45 -4.53 -1.91
C ALA A 22 -0.81 -5.30 -2.29
N CYS A 23 -0.63 -6.31 -3.14
CA CYS A 23 -1.65 -7.24 -3.58
C CYS A 23 -1.12 -8.67 -3.47
N LEU A 24 -1.93 -9.59 -2.92
CA LEU A 24 -1.68 -11.03 -2.90
C LEU A 24 -2.83 -11.74 -3.61
N ILE A 25 -2.51 -12.71 -4.47
CA ILE A 25 -3.48 -13.61 -5.07
C ILE A 25 -3.26 -15.00 -4.48
N VAL A 26 -4.29 -15.55 -3.84
CA VAL A 26 -4.23 -16.81 -3.09
C VAL A 26 -5.35 -17.73 -3.57
N ASP A 27 -5.04 -18.99 -3.84
CA ASP A 27 -6.01 -20.00 -4.17
C ASP A 27 -6.22 -20.99 -3.03
N TYR A 28 -7.48 -21.27 -2.72
CA TYR A 28 -7.90 -22.19 -1.66
C TYR A 28 -8.57 -23.46 -2.21
N SER A 29 -8.32 -23.81 -3.48
CA SER A 29 -8.93 -24.99 -4.09
C SER A 29 -8.43 -26.31 -3.51
N GLN A 30 -7.15 -26.32 -3.08
CA GLN A 30 -6.46 -27.54 -2.63
C GLN A 30 -6.20 -27.57 -1.12
N SER A 31 -6.24 -26.43 -0.42
CA SER A 31 -5.94 -26.33 1.01
C SER A 31 -6.67 -25.17 1.66
N THR A 32 -7.06 -25.32 2.92
CA THR A 32 -7.62 -24.26 3.77
C THR A 32 -6.59 -23.17 4.12
N GLU A 33 -5.31 -23.50 4.10
CA GLU A 33 -4.23 -22.52 4.32
C GLU A 33 -4.02 -21.61 3.11
N GLY A 34 -4.39 -22.09 1.91
CA GLY A 34 -4.27 -21.39 0.66
C GLY A 34 -2.85 -21.38 0.08
N LYS A 35 -2.76 -21.42 -1.23
CA LYS A 35 -1.52 -21.31 -2.00
C LYS A 35 -1.39 -19.91 -2.57
N VAL A 36 -0.31 -19.20 -2.25
CA VAL A 36 -0.01 -17.91 -2.89
C VAL A 36 0.37 -18.17 -4.35
N LEU A 37 -0.44 -17.66 -5.27
CA LEU A 37 -0.20 -17.77 -6.72
C LEU A 37 0.72 -16.66 -7.20
N SER A 38 0.49 -15.43 -6.72
CA SER A 38 1.32 -14.28 -7.06
C SER A 38 1.20 -13.17 -6.04
N TYR A 39 2.12 -12.20 -6.12
CA TYR A 39 2.01 -10.93 -5.40
C TYR A 39 2.50 -9.77 -6.27
N GLY A 40 2.00 -8.58 -5.96
CA GLY A 40 2.42 -7.32 -6.54
C GLY A 40 2.57 -6.23 -5.49
N LEU A 41 3.44 -5.29 -5.77
CA LEU A 41 3.63 -4.05 -5.01
C LEU A 41 3.45 -2.89 -5.97
N THR A 42 3.04 -1.72 -5.48
CA THR A 42 3.16 -0.48 -6.25
C THR A 42 4.62 -0.32 -6.67
N SER A 43 4.84 -0.15 -7.96
CA SER A 43 6.21 0.01 -8.50
C SER A 43 6.87 1.29 -8.02
N ILE A 44 8.20 1.36 -8.12
CA ILE A 44 8.96 2.60 -7.94
C ILE A 44 8.38 3.68 -8.88
N ASN A 45 8.28 4.90 -8.39
CA ASN A 45 7.59 6.03 -9.04
C ASN A 45 6.06 5.85 -9.20
N GLY A 46 5.46 4.82 -8.59
CA GLY A 46 4.01 4.68 -8.41
C GLY A 46 3.26 3.92 -9.49
N SER A 47 3.90 3.48 -10.58
CA SER A 47 3.25 2.73 -11.67
C SER A 47 4.17 1.66 -12.23
N PRO A 48 3.62 0.47 -12.59
CA PRO A 48 2.26 -0.03 -12.41
C PRO A 48 1.84 -0.23 -10.95
N HIS A 49 0.51 -0.25 -10.71
CA HIS A 49 -0.06 -0.50 -9.40
C HIS A 49 0.09 -1.98 -8.97
N ALA A 50 -0.06 -2.24 -7.67
CA ALA A 50 0.15 -3.55 -7.06
C ALA A 50 -0.72 -4.65 -7.69
N GLU A 51 -2.00 -4.35 -7.97
CA GLU A 51 -2.95 -5.29 -8.56
C GLU A 51 -2.51 -5.70 -9.96
N VAL A 52 -2.07 -4.73 -10.78
CA VAL A 52 -1.57 -4.98 -12.14
C VAL A 52 -0.33 -5.87 -12.08
N ASN A 53 0.61 -5.55 -11.19
CA ASN A 53 1.83 -6.34 -11.00
C ASN A 53 1.54 -7.77 -10.51
N ALA A 54 0.52 -7.97 -9.69
CA ALA A 54 0.11 -9.30 -9.25
C ALA A 54 -0.57 -10.08 -10.39
N ILE A 55 -1.52 -9.46 -11.11
CA ILE A 55 -2.26 -10.10 -12.21
C ILE A 55 -1.33 -10.50 -13.36
N ASN A 56 -0.34 -9.68 -13.69
CA ASN A 56 0.60 -9.97 -14.79
C ASN A 56 1.50 -11.19 -14.53
N LYS A 57 1.61 -11.64 -13.28
CA LYS A 57 2.43 -12.80 -12.88
C LYS A 57 1.65 -14.11 -12.84
N ILE A 58 0.32 -14.08 -12.98
CA ILE A 58 -0.53 -15.27 -12.88
C ILE A 58 -1.06 -15.67 -14.27
N LYS A 59 -1.11 -16.96 -14.54
CA LYS A 59 -1.75 -17.49 -15.74
C LYS A 59 -3.25 -17.74 -15.47
N LYS A 60 -4.10 -17.52 -16.47
CA LYS A 60 -5.56 -17.67 -16.34
C LYS A 60 -5.99 -19.07 -15.88
N ASN A 61 -5.29 -20.11 -16.32
CA ASN A 61 -5.57 -21.50 -15.93
C ASN A 61 -5.24 -21.82 -14.46
N GLN A 62 -4.59 -20.92 -13.74
CA GLN A 62 -4.32 -21.05 -12.31
C GLN A 62 -5.44 -20.46 -11.43
N ILE A 63 -6.39 -19.73 -12.05
CA ILE A 63 -7.47 -19.07 -11.32
C ILE A 63 -8.66 -20.04 -11.23
N THR A 64 -9.13 -20.25 -10.00
CA THR A 64 -10.30 -21.08 -9.69
C THR A 64 -11.42 -20.23 -9.08
N ASN A 65 -12.58 -20.84 -8.84
CA ASN A 65 -13.67 -20.16 -8.10
C ASN A 65 -13.33 -19.91 -6.62
N LYS A 66 -12.27 -20.54 -6.10
CA LYS A 66 -11.72 -20.34 -4.75
C LYS A 66 -10.47 -19.45 -4.74
N THR A 67 -10.18 -18.74 -5.83
CA THR A 67 -9.10 -17.76 -5.87
C THR A 67 -9.59 -16.43 -5.30
N PHE A 68 -8.80 -15.87 -4.38
CA PHE A 68 -9.04 -14.60 -3.71
C PHE A 68 -7.90 -13.63 -3.98
N MET A 69 -8.25 -12.39 -4.26
CA MET A 69 -7.31 -11.27 -4.29
C MET A 69 -7.42 -10.48 -2.98
N TYR A 70 -6.31 -10.33 -2.29
CA TYR A 70 -6.17 -9.47 -1.12
C TYR A 70 -5.41 -8.22 -1.52
N VAL A 71 -5.98 -7.04 -1.31
CA VAL A 71 -5.33 -5.76 -1.62
C VAL A 71 -5.39 -4.82 -0.42
N SER A 72 -4.29 -4.12 -0.16
CA SER A 72 -4.19 -3.25 1.01
C SER A 72 -4.96 -1.94 0.88
N LEU A 73 -5.26 -1.49 -0.34
CA LEU A 73 -6.06 -0.29 -0.63
C LEU A 73 -7.11 -0.60 -1.70
N GLU A 74 -8.21 0.13 -1.67
CA GLU A 74 -9.26 0.07 -2.69
C GLU A 74 -8.68 0.20 -4.11
N PRO A 75 -8.99 -0.72 -5.04
CA PRO A 75 -8.55 -0.64 -6.43
C PRO A 75 -9.08 0.62 -7.11
N CYS A 76 -8.19 1.37 -7.75
CA CYS A 76 -8.58 2.60 -8.42
C CYS A 76 -9.53 2.37 -9.60
N TYR A 77 -10.41 3.37 -9.82
CA TYR A 77 -11.27 3.46 -10.99
C TYR A 77 -11.03 4.81 -11.68
N LYS A 78 -10.07 4.85 -12.61
CA LYS A 78 -9.77 6.00 -13.48
C LYS A 78 -9.85 5.57 -14.93
N LEU A 79 -10.02 6.53 -15.85
CA LEU A 79 -10.22 6.24 -17.29
C LEU A 79 -9.05 5.49 -17.93
N GLU A 80 -7.81 5.87 -17.64
CA GLU A 80 -6.62 5.36 -18.34
C GLU A 80 -5.94 4.16 -17.68
N GLN A 81 -5.86 4.13 -16.34
CA GLN A 81 -5.25 3.02 -15.59
C GLN A 81 -6.21 2.54 -14.52
N CYS A 82 -7.10 1.64 -14.89
CA CYS A 82 -8.17 1.18 -14.02
C CYS A 82 -7.86 -0.20 -13.45
N CYS A 83 -7.36 -0.27 -12.21
CA CYS A 83 -7.14 -1.54 -11.53
C CYS A 83 -8.43 -2.36 -11.42
N ALA A 84 -9.57 -1.71 -11.14
CA ALA A 84 -10.86 -2.40 -11.06
C ALA A 84 -11.24 -3.07 -12.38
N LYS A 85 -10.98 -2.45 -13.55
CA LYS A 85 -11.19 -3.07 -14.87
C LYS A 85 -10.25 -4.26 -15.09
N ARG A 86 -8.97 -4.13 -14.71
CA ARG A 86 -7.99 -5.23 -14.81
C ARG A 86 -8.38 -6.43 -13.96
N ILE A 87 -8.87 -6.18 -12.75
CA ILE A 87 -9.39 -7.23 -11.87
C ILE A 87 -10.59 -7.91 -12.52
N ALA A 88 -11.56 -7.14 -13.02
CA ALA A 88 -12.75 -7.69 -13.67
C ALA A 88 -12.44 -8.58 -14.90
N SER A 89 -11.41 -8.24 -15.66
CA SER A 89 -10.97 -9.03 -16.82
C SER A 89 -10.03 -10.19 -16.47
N SER A 90 -9.57 -10.30 -15.22
CA SER A 90 -8.62 -11.34 -14.80
C SER A 90 -9.25 -12.72 -14.60
N GLY A 91 -10.56 -12.78 -14.30
CA GLY A 91 -11.27 -14.00 -13.88
C GLY A 91 -11.31 -14.21 -12.36
N ILE A 92 -10.73 -13.31 -11.57
CA ILE A 92 -10.79 -13.37 -10.10
C ILE A 92 -12.13 -12.81 -9.63
N ASN A 93 -12.90 -13.63 -8.91
CA ASN A 93 -14.27 -13.30 -8.50
C ASN A 93 -14.39 -12.91 -7.01
N ASN A 94 -13.31 -12.99 -6.24
CA ASN A 94 -13.33 -12.67 -4.82
C ASN A 94 -12.21 -11.68 -4.50
N VAL A 95 -12.58 -10.49 -4.01
CA VAL A 95 -11.62 -9.41 -3.66
C VAL A 95 -11.83 -8.99 -2.21
N ILE A 96 -10.75 -8.98 -1.44
CA ILE A 96 -10.73 -8.55 -0.05
C ILE A 96 -9.86 -7.30 0.06
N ILE A 97 -10.45 -6.20 0.52
CA ILE A 97 -9.84 -4.88 0.60
C ILE A 97 -9.56 -4.53 2.06
N SER A 98 -8.32 -4.13 2.38
CA SER A 98 -7.95 -3.75 3.74
C SER A 98 -8.44 -2.35 4.11
N SER A 99 -8.32 -1.37 3.21
CA SER A 99 -8.67 0.03 3.46
C SER A 99 -9.33 0.68 2.25
N LEU A 100 -10.30 1.57 2.50
CA LEU A 100 -10.87 2.43 1.47
C LEU A 100 -9.88 3.52 1.06
N ASP A 101 -9.95 3.95 -0.21
CA ASP A 101 -9.17 5.07 -0.68
C ASP A 101 -9.71 6.38 -0.03
N PRO A 102 -8.85 7.19 0.61
CA PRO A 102 -9.26 8.46 1.22
C PRO A 102 -9.59 9.54 0.19
N ASN A 103 -9.20 9.37 -1.08
CA ASN A 103 -9.46 10.33 -2.14
C ASN A 103 -10.95 10.29 -2.54
N PRO A 104 -11.72 11.38 -2.36
CA PRO A 104 -13.15 11.40 -2.70
C PRO A 104 -13.47 11.07 -4.16
N ILE A 105 -12.51 11.32 -5.06
CA ILE A 105 -12.63 11.01 -6.48
C ILE A 105 -12.63 9.49 -6.74
N ILE A 106 -11.96 8.71 -5.88
CA ILE A 106 -11.77 7.26 -6.02
C ILE A 106 -12.73 6.48 -5.10
N ASN A 107 -12.93 6.98 -3.90
CA ASN A 107 -13.66 6.32 -2.80
C ASN A 107 -14.96 5.65 -3.26
N ASN A 108 -15.07 4.36 -3.00
CA ASN A 108 -16.16 3.44 -3.38
C ASN A 108 -16.34 3.18 -4.88
N LYS A 109 -15.74 3.95 -5.79
CA LYS A 109 -15.96 3.78 -7.24
C LYS A 109 -15.39 2.47 -7.77
N GLY A 110 -14.22 2.08 -7.28
CA GLY A 110 -13.59 0.80 -7.60
C GLY A 110 -14.45 -0.37 -7.12
N ILE A 111 -14.91 -0.30 -5.88
CA ILE A 111 -15.78 -1.31 -5.26
C ILE A 111 -17.10 -1.45 -6.04
N ASP A 112 -17.76 -0.34 -6.34
CA ASP A 112 -19.04 -0.33 -7.06
C ASP A 112 -18.88 -0.92 -8.47
N PHE A 113 -17.79 -0.59 -9.16
CA PHE A 113 -17.50 -1.18 -10.47
C PHE A 113 -17.29 -2.70 -10.36
N LEU A 114 -16.53 -3.18 -9.38
CA LEU A 114 -16.30 -4.62 -9.16
C LEU A 114 -17.61 -5.35 -8.86
N LYS A 115 -18.44 -4.80 -7.97
CA LYS A 115 -19.76 -5.37 -7.64
C LYS A 115 -20.70 -5.42 -8.85
N LYS A 116 -20.76 -4.37 -9.68
CA LYS A 116 -21.52 -4.34 -10.94
C LYS A 116 -21.07 -5.44 -11.92
N ASN A 117 -19.79 -5.81 -11.87
CA ASN A 117 -19.24 -6.93 -12.66
C ASN A 117 -19.32 -8.29 -11.93
N LYS A 118 -20.24 -8.44 -10.95
CA LYS A 118 -20.51 -9.69 -10.21
C LYS A 118 -19.32 -10.22 -9.41
N ILE A 119 -18.35 -9.38 -9.08
CA ILE A 119 -17.22 -9.72 -8.21
C ILE A 119 -17.63 -9.53 -6.75
N LYS A 120 -17.38 -10.53 -5.93
CA LYS A 120 -17.63 -10.49 -4.49
C LYS A 120 -16.55 -9.65 -3.82
N VAL A 121 -16.94 -8.50 -3.24
CA VAL A 121 -16.01 -7.59 -2.57
C VAL A 121 -16.28 -7.58 -1.09
N PHE A 122 -15.24 -7.85 -0.30
CA PHE A 122 -15.25 -7.84 1.15
C PHE A 122 -14.32 -6.73 1.67
N LEU A 123 -14.83 -5.86 2.51
CA LEU A 123 -14.04 -4.84 3.17
C LEU A 123 -13.66 -5.34 4.58
N ALA A 124 -12.38 -5.18 4.95
CA ALA A 124 -11.92 -5.52 6.27
C ALA A 124 -12.63 -4.68 7.35
N LYS A 125 -12.97 -5.31 8.48
CA LYS A 125 -13.53 -4.59 9.63
C LYS A 125 -12.50 -3.57 10.15
N LYS A 126 -12.96 -2.45 10.73
CA LYS A 126 -12.18 -1.29 11.21
C LYS A 126 -10.94 -1.57 12.09
N LYS A 127 -10.76 -2.79 12.60
CA LYS A 127 -9.56 -3.17 13.38
C LYS A 127 -8.24 -3.21 12.59
N PHE A 128 -8.28 -3.10 11.25
CA PHE A 128 -7.09 -3.19 10.38
C PHE A 128 -6.61 -1.82 9.88
N ASP A 129 -6.37 -0.87 10.80
CA ASP A 129 -5.85 0.46 10.43
C ASP A 129 -4.33 0.47 10.12
N GLN A 130 -3.68 -0.72 10.12
CA GLN A 130 -2.24 -0.82 9.86
C GLN A 130 -1.84 -0.17 8.53
N PHE A 131 -2.62 -0.36 7.47
CA PHE A 131 -2.32 0.25 6.18
C PHE A 131 -2.35 1.78 6.22
N LYS A 132 -3.30 2.37 6.97
CA LYS A 132 -3.38 3.83 7.16
C LYS A 132 -2.15 4.36 7.89
N ASN A 133 -1.64 3.63 8.88
CA ASN A 133 -0.44 4.02 9.61
C ASN A 133 0.81 3.96 8.71
N ILE A 134 0.90 2.95 7.85
CA ILE A 134 1.99 2.82 6.87
C ILE A 134 1.97 3.99 5.88
N ASN A 135 0.81 4.36 5.35
CA ASN A 135 0.64 5.41 4.34
C ASN A 135 0.04 6.70 4.93
N LYS A 136 0.42 7.06 6.16
CA LYS A 136 -0.15 8.21 6.90
C LYS A 136 -0.07 9.54 6.14
N TYR A 137 1.00 9.76 5.35
CA TYR A 137 1.19 10.93 4.50
C TYR A 137 0.07 11.03 3.44
N PHE A 138 -0.23 9.94 2.74
CA PHE A 138 -1.27 9.86 1.72
C PHE A 138 -2.67 10.12 2.31
N PHE A 139 -3.00 9.47 3.44
CA PHE A 139 -4.27 9.70 4.14
C PHE A 139 -4.40 11.12 4.68
N ASN A 140 -3.32 11.70 5.21
CA ASN A 140 -3.33 13.07 5.71
C ASN A 140 -3.56 14.07 4.58
N PHE A 141 -2.86 13.91 3.44
CA PHE A 141 -3.01 14.78 2.28
C PHE A 141 -4.47 14.80 1.79
N HIS A 142 -5.06 13.63 1.53
CA HIS A 142 -6.43 13.55 1.01
C HIS A 142 -7.52 13.96 2.02
N LYS A 143 -7.27 13.83 3.32
CA LYS A 143 -8.25 14.22 4.35
C LYS A 143 -8.15 15.69 4.74
N LYS A 144 -6.96 16.26 4.72
CA LYS A 144 -6.70 17.60 5.27
C LYS A 144 -6.22 18.60 4.23
N SER A 145 -6.01 18.17 2.98
CA SER A 145 -5.48 18.99 1.87
C SER A 145 -4.17 19.71 2.23
N ARG A 146 -3.35 19.05 3.06
CA ARG A 146 -2.04 19.58 3.48
C ARG A 146 -1.00 18.46 3.59
N PRO A 147 0.31 18.77 3.39
CA PRO A 147 1.37 17.78 3.53
C PRO A 147 1.44 17.22 4.95
N TYR A 148 1.99 16.02 5.08
CA TYR A 148 2.38 15.44 6.36
C TYR A 148 3.79 15.91 6.70
N ILE A 149 3.89 16.76 7.73
CA ILE A 149 5.16 17.36 8.14
C ILE A 149 5.75 16.53 9.27
N THR A 150 7.03 16.18 9.15
CA THR A 150 7.82 15.53 10.19
C THR A 150 8.96 16.44 10.59
N LEU A 151 8.99 16.89 11.85
CA LEU A 151 10.13 17.61 12.41
C LEU A 151 11.08 16.62 13.08
N LYS A 152 12.35 16.63 12.66
CA LYS A 152 13.45 15.87 13.27
C LYS A 152 14.45 16.85 13.86
N LEU A 153 14.70 16.73 15.14
CA LEU A 153 15.70 17.52 15.85
C LEU A 153 16.64 16.59 16.65
N ALA A 154 17.94 16.78 16.51
CA ALA A 154 18.93 16.17 17.39
C ALA A 154 19.31 17.20 18.47
N ILE A 155 19.13 16.83 19.72
CA ILE A 155 19.47 17.68 20.86
C ILE A 155 20.28 16.88 21.88
N SER A 156 21.22 17.55 22.55
CA SER A 156 21.96 17.03 23.69
C SER A 156 21.07 16.98 24.95
N LYS A 157 21.55 16.32 26.01
CA LYS A 157 20.81 16.21 27.28
C LYS A 157 20.46 17.58 27.89
N ASN A 158 21.27 18.61 27.61
CA ASN A 158 21.07 20.00 28.04
C ASN A 158 20.41 20.88 26.97
N ASN A 159 19.69 20.29 26.02
CA ASN A 159 18.86 20.93 24.99
C ASN A 159 19.61 21.76 23.93
N PHE A 160 20.89 21.55 23.72
CA PHE A 160 21.61 22.18 22.61
C PHE A 160 21.54 21.32 21.34
N SER A 161 21.39 21.95 20.18
CA SER A 161 21.38 21.30 18.87
C SER A 161 22.76 21.18 18.23
N LYS A 162 23.78 21.80 18.82
CA LYS A 162 25.17 21.80 18.34
C LYS A 162 26.13 21.64 19.52
N ASP A 163 27.16 20.84 19.34
CA ASP A 163 28.28 20.74 20.27
C ASP A 163 29.35 21.80 19.91
N PHE A 164 29.84 22.54 20.92
CA PHE A 164 30.94 23.52 20.76
C PHE A 164 32.27 22.88 20.32
N SER A 165 32.47 21.57 20.58
CA SER A 165 33.62 20.81 20.16
C SER A 165 33.56 20.24 18.75
N ASN A 166 32.54 20.63 17.93
CA ASN A 166 32.24 20.08 16.61
C ASN A 166 32.01 18.55 16.58
N LYS A 167 31.78 17.91 17.71
CA LYS A 167 31.40 16.50 17.77
C LYS A 167 29.94 16.30 17.40
N ASN A 168 29.67 15.19 16.75
CA ASN A 168 28.28 14.83 16.45
C ASN A 168 27.51 14.47 17.72
N ILE A 169 26.34 15.07 17.93
CA ILE A 169 25.44 14.76 19.06
C ILE A 169 24.87 13.35 18.94
N THR A 170 24.75 12.82 17.71
CA THR A 170 24.19 11.50 17.41
C THR A 170 25.24 10.53 16.95
N SER A 171 25.10 9.26 17.32
CA SER A 171 25.97 8.18 16.83
C SER A 171 25.90 8.01 15.31
N VAL A 172 26.92 7.38 14.73
CA VAL A 172 26.97 7.05 13.30
C VAL A 172 25.75 6.20 12.89
N ASP A 173 25.37 5.21 13.70
CA ASP A 173 24.19 4.36 13.43
C ASP A 173 22.91 5.18 13.39
N THR A 174 22.74 6.13 14.31
CA THR A 174 21.59 7.04 14.32
C THR A 174 21.57 7.92 13.07
N GLN A 175 22.72 8.42 12.63
CA GLN A 175 22.82 9.21 11.39
C GLN A 175 22.41 8.38 10.18
N TYR A 176 22.93 7.14 10.07
CA TYR A 176 22.58 6.21 9.00
C TYR A 176 21.08 5.87 8.98
N PHE A 177 20.50 5.58 10.16
CA PHE A 177 19.06 5.38 10.29
C PHE A 177 18.26 6.59 9.83
N MET A 178 18.71 7.80 10.17
CA MET A 178 18.02 9.03 9.78
C MET A 178 18.14 9.33 8.28
N HIS A 179 19.21 8.91 7.60
CA HIS A 179 19.27 8.95 6.13
C HIS A 179 18.20 8.06 5.50
N LYS A 180 18.06 6.82 5.98
CA LYS A 180 16.97 5.93 5.53
C LYS A 180 15.59 6.51 5.83
N PHE A 181 15.41 7.14 6.99
CA PHE A 181 14.15 7.77 7.37
C PHE A 181 13.76 8.91 6.42
N ARG A 182 14.72 9.66 5.88
CA ARG A 182 14.46 10.72 4.88
C ARG A 182 13.87 10.17 3.57
N LEU A 183 14.18 8.94 3.18
CA LEU A 183 13.60 8.30 2.00
C LEU A 183 12.08 8.15 2.07
N LEU A 184 11.48 8.29 3.26
CA LEU A 184 10.03 8.27 3.46
C LEU A 184 9.37 9.64 3.23
N HIS A 185 10.15 10.66 2.86
CA HIS A 185 9.71 12.05 2.71
C HIS A 185 10.21 12.61 1.37
N ASP A 186 9.44 13.54 0.79
CA ASP A 186 9.71 14.15 -0.53
C ASP A 186 10.68 15.35 -0.46
N ALA A 187 11.23 15.67 0.71
CA ALA A 187 12.12 16.81 0.91
C ALA A 187 13.47 16.40 1.51
#